data_8c9dafcbf5f443e76796cbee710e1185
#
_entry.id   8c9dafcbf5f443e76796cbee710e1185
#
_cell.length_a   1.000
_cell.length_b   1.000
_cell.length_c   1.000
_cell.angle_alpha   90.00
_cell.angle_beta   90.00
_cell.angle_gamma   90.00
#
_symmetry.space_group_name_H-M   'P 1'
#
loop_
_entity.id
_entity.type
_entity.pdbx_description
1 polymer ?
#
loop_
_entity_poly.entity_id
_entity_poly.type
_entity_poly.pdbx_seq_one_letter_code
_entity_poly.pdbx_strand_id
1 'polypeptide(L)'
;MNVRSWLARPPGIAGAALLLVLVALAGPALGQTLNVYTAWPESLSQPIFKAYTAKTGVQVNFIRLSTGELVARATAEKNNPRADVIWGAPGDGFAAAKEAGIIEPYRAPTWDQIPPELKDREAYYTAVAKNTLAFMANAKLLKEKGLKPPVSWNDLLDPAYKGQIQTADARTSGTALTRILSIYYAFGRDETKTFDYQKKLHQNVQVYTKSGGGCTIPAALGQAIVCIAHMPDAMEAKKKGYDMVVTFPREGVAAVIEGVALVKGARNRELATKFIDWTFSRDMQDLLDKHQVYMLPTLPDASIDAGVAALMKEAKLLPVDLEWVGKNRKRLVERWVNEVIKE
;
A
#
# COMPACT_ATOMS: atom_id res chain seq x y z
N MET A 1 -34.67 102.96 14.20
CA MET A 1 -34.98 102.72 12.78
C MET A 1 -34.53 101.31 12.46
N ASN A 2 -35.45 100.57 12.01
CA ASN A 2 -35.38 99.12 11.80
C ASN A 2 -34.48 98.69 10.65
N VAL A 3 -33.67 97.64 10.88
CA VAL A 3 -33.17 96.79 9.79
C VAL A 3 -33.29 95.30 10.25
N ARG A 4 -34.15 94.59 9.60
CA ARG A 4 -34.40 93.15 9.78
C ARG A 4 -33.25 92.39 9.18
N SER A 5 -32.64 91.46 9.98
CA SER A 5 -31.71 90.46 9.53
C SER A 5 -32.45 89.20 9.03
N TRP A 6 -32.18 88.81 7.79
CA TRP A 6 -32.61 87.53 7.24
C TRP A 6 -31.61 86.43 7.62
N LEU A 7 -32.02 85.50 8.43
CA LEU A 7 -31.27 84.25 8.67
C LEU A 7 -31.64 83.21 7.61
N ALA A 8 -30.68 82.90 6.76
CA ALA A 8 -30.76 81.81 5.83
C ALA A 8 -30.55 80.49 6.58
N ARG A 9 -31.44 79.53 6.41
CA ARG A 9 -31.29 78.16 6.88
C ARG A 9 -30.35 77.41 5.95
N PRO A 10 -29.39 76.56 6.47
CA PRO A 10 -28.62 75.67 5.63
C PRO A 10 -29.44 74.47 5.16
N PRO A 11 -29.16 73.88 3.99
CA PRO A 11 -29.87 72.73 3.46
C PRO A 11 -29.55 71.46 4.22
N GLY A 12 -30.58 70.62 4.34
CA GLY A 12 -30.50 69.38 5.08
C GLY A 12 -29.43 68.40 4.59
N ILE A 13 -28.78 67.81 5.54
CA ILE A 13 -27.81 66.73 5.35
C ILE A 13 -28.65 65.49 4.92
N ALA A 14 -28.58 65.19 3.62
CA ALA A 14 -29.07 63.94 3.09
C ALA A 14 -28.26 62.79 3.67
N GLY A 15 -28.93 61.81 4.21
CA GLY A 15 -28.33 60.62 4.86
C GLY A 15 -27.39 59.85 3.93
N ALA A 16 -26.11 59.87 4.27
CA ALA A 16 -25.17 58.92 3.72
C ALA A 16 -25.43 57.54 4.36
N ALA A 17 -26.11 56.69 3.64
CA ALA A 17 -26.22 55.26 3.99
C ALA A 17 -24.83 54.69 3.92
N LEU A 18 -24.22 54.43 5.07
CA LEU A 18 -22.96 53.71 5.22
C LEU A 18 -23.21 52.24 4.83
N LEU A 19 -22.93 51.88 3.56
CA LEU A 19 -22.87 50.48 3.12
C LEU A 19 -21.62 49.89 3.77
N LEU A 20 -21.79 49.23 4.92
CA LEU A 20 -20.78 48.30 5.49
C LEU A 20 -20.66 47.11 4.55
N VAL A 21 -19.72 47.19 3.62
CA VAL A 21 -19.22 46.03 2.88
C VAL A 21 -18.49 45.14 3.90
N LEU A 22 -19.18 44.13 4.42
CA LEU A 22 -18.55 42.99 5.10
C LEU A 22 -17.67 42.28 4.08
N VAL A 23 -16.44 42.73 3.91
CA VAL A 23 -15.38 41.92 3.34
C VAL A 23 -15.16 40.83 4.37
N ALA A 24 -15.80 39.70 4.17
CA ALA A 24 -15.45 38.45 4.85
C ALA A 24 -13.95 38.24 4.54
N LEU A 25 -13.10 38.55 5.49
CA LEU A 25 -11.72 38.10 5.54
C LEU A 25 -11.80 36.59 5.60
N ALA A 26 -11.87 35.93 4.42
CA ALA A 26 -11.50 34.56 4.29
C ALA A 26 -10.01 34.50 4.66
N GLY A 27 -9.73 34.40 5.95
CA GLY A 27 -8.42 33.98 6.43
C GLY A 27 -8.05 32.72 5.66
N PRO A 28 -6.75 32.45 5.43
CA PRO A 28 -6.39 31.19 4.82
C PRO A 28 -7.07 30.09 5.62
N ALA A 29 -8.03 29.40 5.01
CA ALA A 29 -8.65 28.24 5.60
C ALA A 29 -7.48 27.33 5.94
N LEU A 30 -7.20 27.14 7.23
CA LEU A 30 -6.21 26.15 7.69
C LEU A 30 -6.59 24.91 6.94
N GLY A 31 -5.77 24.55 5.91
CA GLY A 31 -6.12 23.54 4.94
C GLY A 31 -6.50 22.26 5.68
N GLN A 32 -7.67 21.74 5.38
CA GLN A 32 -8.11 20.48 5.98
C GLN A 32 -7.04 19.43 5.74
N THR A 33 -6.61 18.74 6.78
CA THR A 33 -5.49 17.80 6.73
C THR A 33 -5.98 16.39 7.02
N LEU A 34 -5.64 15.46 6.15
CA LEU A 34 -5.86 14.03 6.31
C LEU A 34 -4.54 13.36 6.66
N ASN A 35 -4.52 12.51 7.69
CA ASN A 35 -3.34 11.77 8.11
C ASN A 35 -3.45 10.31 7.67
N VAL A 36 -2.49 9.83 6.90
CA VAL A 36 -2.49 8.52 6.28
C VAL A 36 -1.27 7.71 6.70
N TYR A 37 -1.48 6.46 7.13
CA TYR A 37 -0.40 5.46 7.21
C TYR A 37 -0.43 4.60 5.96
N THR A 38 0.72 4.46 5.30
CA THR A 38 0.85 3.66 4.08
C THR A 38 2.02 2.70 4.14
N ALA A 39 1.87 1.51 3.53
CA ALA A 39 2.96 0.58 3.36
C ALA A 39 3.61 0.67 1.95
N TRP A 40 2.97 1.33 1.01
CA TRP A 40 3.55 1.55 -0.31
C TRP A 40 4.79 2.46 -0.25
N PRO A 41 5.77 2.24 -1.12
CA PRO A 41 6.88 3.18 -1.30
C PRO A 41 6.40 4.61 -1.51
N GLU A 42 7.17 5.57 -1.03
CA GLU A 42 6.83 7.00 -1.19
C GLU A 42 6.72 7.39 -2.68
N SER A 43 7.58 6.83 -3.53
CA SER A 43 7.55 7.03 -4.99
C SER A 43 6.19 6.67 -5.63
N LEU A 44 5.46 5.70 -5.05
CA LEU A 44 4.14 5.28 -5.52
C LEU A 44 2.99 6.03 -4.84
N SER A 45 3.11 6.29 -3.54
CA SER A 45 2.06 6.93 -2.74
C SER A 45 1.94 8.44 -2.99
N GLN A 46 3.07 9.14 -3.07
CA GLN A 46 3.11 10.61 -3.15
C GLN A 46 2.38 11.17 -4.38
N PRO A 47 2.51 10.61 -5.60
CA PRO A 47 1.77 11.10 -6.75
C PRO A 47 0.25 10.99 -6.58
N ILE A 48 -0.21 9.88 -5.98
CA ILE A 48 -1.64 9.65 -5.71
C ILE A 48 -2.17 10.68 -4.70
N PHE A 49 -1.46 10.89 -3.60
CA PHE A 49 -1.87 11.84 -2.57
C PHE A 49 -1.83 13.29 -3.07
N LYS A 50 -0.85 13.65 -3.91
CA LYS A 50 -0.81 14.96 -4.58
C LYS A 50 -2.00 15.16 -5.52
N ALA A 51 -2.42 14.13 -6.24
CA ALA A 51 -3.60 14.20 -7.11
C ALA A 51 -4.88 14.43 -6.29
N TYR A 52 -5.03 13.76 -5.14
CA TYR A 52 -6.15 14.01 -4.23
C TYR A 52 -6.14 15.46 -3.71
N THR A 53 -4.98 15.94 -3.25
CA THR A 53 -4.83 17.33 -2.77
C THR A 53 -5.16 18.33 -3.88
N ALA A 54 -4.67 18.12 -5.09
CA ALA A 54 -4.96 18.99 -6.23
C ALA A 54 -6.47 19.04 -6.58
N LYS A 55 -7.17 17.89 -6.44
CA LYS A 55 -8.60 17.78 -6.72
C LYS A 55 -9.48 18.42 -5.63
N THR A 56 -9.10 18.30 -4.37
CA THR A 56 -9.98 18.58 -3.24
C THR A 56 -9.55 19.75 -2.37
N GLY A 57 -8.29 20.20 -2.47
CA GLY A 57 -7.68 21.18 -1.55
C GLY A 57 -7.29 20.57 -0.20
N VAL A 58 -7.62 19.30 0.09
CA VAL A 58 -7.27 18.62 1.35
C VAL A 58 -5.81 18.21 1.31
N GLN A 59 -5.02 18.66 2.28
CA GLN A 59 -3.62 18.24 2.43
C GLN A 59 -3.56 16.81 2.97
N VAL A 60 -2.76 15.96 2.33
CA VAL A 60 -2.52 14.59 2.80
C VAL A 60 -1.13 14.51 3.43
N ASN A 61 -1.09 14.41 4.76
CA ASN A 61 0.12 14.05 5.49
C ASN A 61 0.18 12.53 5.58
N PHE A 62 1.31 11.95 5.21
CA PHE A 62 1.44 10.51 5.31
C PHE A 62 2.75 10.06 5.94
N ILE A 63 2.71 8.90 6.55
CA ILE A 63 3.88 8.21 7.09
C ILE A 63 3.97 6.85 6.42
N ARG A 64 5.10 6.60 5.74
CA ARG A 64 5.42 5.30 5.17
C ARG A 64 6.02 4.39 6.24
N LEU A 65 5.42 3.22 6.44
CA LEU A 65 5.84 2.19 7.38
C LEU A 65 5.82 0.82 6.69
N SER A 66 6.66 -0.11 7.11
CA SER A 66 6.46 -1.50 6.71
C SER A 66 5.23 -2.08 7.42
N THR A 67 4.55 -3.04 6.80
CA THR A 67 3.22 -3.50 7.26
C THR A 67 3.18 -3.88 8.74
N GLY A 68 4.20 -4.60 9.23
CA GLY A 68 4.28 -4.96 10.65
C GLY A 68 4.45 -3.75 11.57
N GLU A 69 5.29 -2.79 11.18
CA GLU A 69 5.48 -1.52 11.91
C GLU A 69 4.20 -0.67 11.91
N LEU A 70 3.48 -0.63 10.77
CA LEU A 70 2.22 0.09 10.63
C LEU A 70 1.19 -0.44 11.63
N VAL A 71 0.98 -1.76 11.65
CA VAL A 71 0.03 -2.40 12.57
C VAL A 71 0.46 -2.20 14.03
N ALA A 72 1.74 -2.38 14.34
CA ALA A 72 2.25 -2.18 15.70
C ALA A 72 2.07 -0.74 16.17
N ARG A 73 2.40 0.25 15.34
CA ARG A 73 2.24 1.67 15.64
C ARG A 73 0.78 2.05 15.82
N ALA A 74 -0.09 1.68 14.88
CA ALA A 74 -1.52 1.96 14.99
C ALA A 74 -2.14 1.29 16.22
N THR A 75 -1.66 0.10 16.61
CA THR A 75 -2.08 -0.57 17.84
C THR A 75 -1.64 0.19 19.10
N ALA A 76 -0.41 0.69 19.15
CA ALA A 76 0.09 1.51 20.24
C ALA A 76 -0.68 2.85 20.37
N GLU A 77 -1.17 3.39 19.26
CA GLU A 77 -1.93 4.63 19.20
C GLU A 77 -3.46 4.43 19.31
N LYS A 78 -3.94 3.20 19.56
CA LYS A 78 -5.37 2.81 19.51
C LYS A 78 -6.30 3.73 20.30
N ASN A 79 -5.87 4.21 21.47
CA ASN A 79 -6.67 5.07 22.33
C ASN A 79 -6.59 6.57 21.95
N ASN A 80 -5.67 6.94 21.07
CA ASN A 80 -5.49 8.30 20.57
C ASN A 80 -4.88 8.25 19.16
N PRO A 81 -5.66 7.84 18.14
CA PRO A 81 -5.18 7.62 16.79
C PRO A 81 -4.51 8.87 16.20
N ARG A 82 -3.40 8.65 15.50
CA ARG A 82 -2.69 9.71 14.77
C ARG A 82 -2.97 9.67 13.28
N ALA A 83 -3.37 8.50 12.75
CA ALA A 83 -3.83 8.35 11.39
C ALA A 83 -5.35 8.37 11.33
N ASP A 84 -5.89 8.84 10.22
CA ASP A 84 -7.30 8.79 9.87
C ASP A 84 -7.62 7.62 8.95
N VAL A 85 -6.63 7.24 8.10
CA VAL A 85 -6.74 6.18 7.10
C VAL A 85 -5.47 5.31 7.11
N ILE A 86 -5.65 4.01 6.95
CA ILE A 86 -4.59 3.09 6.51
C ILE A 86 -4.82 2.83 5.03
N TRP A 87 -3.81 3.06 4.18
CA TRP A 87 -3.91 2.94 2.73
C TRP A 87 -2.70 2.23 2.14
N GLY A 88 -2.91 1.39 1.11
CA GLY A 88 -1.81 0.75 0.40
C GLY A 88 -0.99 -0.20 1.26
N ALA A 89 -1.66 -1.00 2.09
CA ALA A 89 -1.04 -2.13 2.79
C ALA A 89 -1.60 -3.45 2.23
N PRO A 90 -0.83 -4.54 2.28
CA PRO A 90 -1.33 -5.84 1.87
C PRO A 90 -2.44 -6.36 2.81
N GLY A 91 -3.30 -7.23 2.27
CA GLY A 91 -4.49 -7.73 2.95
C GLY A 91 -4.24 -8.38 4.31
N ASP A 92 -3.07 -9.01 4.51
CA ASP A 92 -2.66 -9.56 5.80
C ASP A 92 -2.48 -8.48 6.88
N GLY A 93 -2.04 -7.28 6.49
CA GLY A 93 -1.94 -6.13 7.37
C GLY A 93 -3.32 -5.64 7.82
N PHE A 94 -4.29 -5.61 6.91
CA PHE A 94 -5.67 -5.23 7.25
C PHE A 94 -6.38 -6.29 8.09
N ALA A 95 -6.17 -7.57 7.79
CA ALA A 95 -6.67 -8.65 8.63
C ALA A 95 -6.14 -8.54 10.07
N ALA A 96 -4.84 -8.27 10.24
CA ALA A 96 -4.25 -8.02 11.55
C ALA A 96 -4.78 -6.73 12.21
N ALA A 97 -5.00 -5.67 11.44
CA ALA A 97 -5.58 -4.42 11.94
C ALA A 97 -7.02 -4.60 12.45
N LYS A 98 -7.81 -5.42 11.76
CA LYS A 98 -9.15 -5.83 12.19
C LYS A 98 -9.10 -6.59 13.52
N GLU A 99 -8.27 -7.63 13.63
CA GLU A 99 -8.09 -8.40 14.85
C GLU A 99 -7.59 -7.54 16.03
N ALA A 100 -6.71 -6.57 15.77
CA ALA A 100 -6.25 -5.61 16.78
C ALA A 100 -7.31 -4.56 17.16
N GLY A 101 -8.40 -4.46 16.41
CA GLY A 101 -9.50 -3.50 16.62
C GLY A 101 -9.06 -2.05 16.43
N ILE A 102 -8.16 -1.77 15.48
CA ILE A 102 -7.65 -0.44 15.14
C ILE A 102 -8.29 0.17 13.90
N ILE A 103 -9.13 -0.58 13.20
CA ILE A 103 -9.94 -0.10 12.08
C ILE A 103 -11.42 -0.34 12.37
N GLU A 104 -12.28 0.40 11.70
CA GLU A 104 -13.74 0.28 11.82
C GLU A 104 -14.39 0.06 10.44
N PRO A 105 -15.60 -0.55 10.41
CA PRO A 105 -16.30 -0.79 9.16
C PRO A 105 -16.68 0.51 8.46
N TYR A 106 -16.47 0.54 7.14
CA TYR A 106 -16.97 1.59 6.26
C TYR A 106 -17.29 1.03 4.88
N ARG A 107 -18.49 1.31 4.39
CA ARG A 107 -18.94 0.97 3.03
C ARG A 107 -18.92 2.21 2.16
N ALA A 108 -18.01 2.24 1.20
CA ALA A 108 -18.01 3.27 0.17
C ALA A 108 -19.30 3.16 -0.70
N PRO A 109 -19.75 4.22 -1.37
CA PRO A 109 -20.93 4.18 -2.24
C PRO A 109 -20.85 3.11 -3.35
N THR A 110 -19.64 2.76 -3.78
CA THR A 110 -19.38 1.73 -4.79
C THR A 110 -19.20 0.32 -4.21
N TRP A 111 -19.39 0.14 -2.92
CA TRP A 111 -19.16 -1.13 -2.21
C TRP A 111 -19.76 -2.36 -2.89
N ASP A 112 -21.00 -2.27 -3.34
CA ASP A 112 -21.70 -3.40 -3.94
C ASP A 112 -21.17 -3.77 -5.33
N GLN A 113 -20.47 -2.85 -5.98
CA GLN A 113 -19.84 -3.06 -7.29
C GLN A 113 -18.45 -3.75 -7.20
N ILE A 114 -17.87 -3.76 -6.00
CA ILE A 114 -16.54 -4.37 -5.78
C ILE A 114 -16.71 -5.89 -5.59
N PRO A 115 -15.94 -6.72 -6.32
CA PRO A 115 -15.98 -8.17 -6.17
C PRO A 115 -15.78 -8.65 -4.72
N PRO A 116 -16.46 -9.71 -4.28
CA PRO A 116 -16.39 -10.20 -2.90
C PRO A 116 -14.97 -10.55 -2.43
N GLU A 117 -14.13 -11.06 -3.33
CA GLU A 117 -12.74 -11.43 -3.05
C GLU A 117 -11.82 -10.23 -2.83
N LEU A 118 -12.29 -9.01 -3.15
CA LEU A 118 -11.53 -7.75 -3.01
C LEU A 118 -11.97 -6.92 -1.81
N LYS A 119 -12.81 -7.46 -0.94
CA LYS A 119 -13.32 -6.72 0.22
C LYS A 119 -13.55 -7.63 1.43
N ASP A 120 -13.39 -7.08 2.62
CA ASP A 120 -13.78 -7.77 3.85
C ASP A 120 -15.32 -7.84 3.95
N ARG A 121 -15.86 -9.01 4.32
CA ARG A 121 -17.33 -9.23 4.39
C ARG A 121 -18.05 -8.26 5.34
N GLU A 122 -17.35 -7.84 6.40
CA GLU A 122 -17.88 -6.91 7.41
C GLU A 122 -17.46 -5.45 7.14
N ALA A 123 -16.87 -5.18 5.94
CA ALA A 123 -16.49 -3.84 5.49
C ALA A 123 -15.35 -3.16 6.28
N TYR A 124 -14.49 -3.89 6.95
CA TYR A 124 -13.36 -3.30 7.64
C TYR A 124 -12.29 -2.77 6.69
N TYR A 125 -12.13 -3.38 5.52
CA TYR A 125 -11.20 -2.94 4.48
C TYR A 125 -11.68 -3.34 3.08
N THR A 126 -11.16 -2.62 2.09
CA THR A 126 -11.46 -2.88 0.68
C THR A 126 -10.19 -2.72 -0.14
N ALA A 127 -10.00 -3.58 -1.14
CA ALA A 127 -8.85 -3.52 -2.03
C ALA A 127 -8.90 -2.29 -2.94
N VAL A 128 -7.80 -1.58 -3.06
CA VAL A 128 -7.59 -0.47 -4.00
C VAL A 128 -6.80 -0.90 -5.23
N ALA A 129 -6.03 -1.99 -5.10
CA ALA A 129 -5.25 -2.59 -6.17
C ALA A 129 -5.01 -4.08 -5.90
N LYS A 130 -4.58 -4.80 -6.93
CA LYS A 130 -4.15 -6.20 -6.86
C LYS A 130 -2.70 -6.32 -7.27
N ASN A 131 -2.00 -7.21 -6.59
CA ASN A 131 -0.57 -7.40 -6.76
C ASN A 131 -0.19 -8.87 -6.54
N THR A 132 1.06 -9.23 -6.74
CA THR A 132 1.60 -10.55 -6.41
C THR A 132 3.10 -10.49 -6.17
N LEU A 133 3.62 -11.55 -5.56
CA LEU A 133 5.04 -11.78 -5.38
C LEU A 133 5.67 -12.26 -6.70
N ALA A 134 6.92 -11.87 -6.92
CA ALA A 134 7.72 -12.34 -8.05
C ALA A 134 9.15 -12.68 -7.60
N PHE A 135 9.83 -13.48 -8.38
CA PHE A 135 11.29 -13.61 -8.36
C PHE A 135 11.89 -12.59 -9.31
N MET A 136 12.76 -11.75 -8.80
CA MET A 136 13.46 -10.72 -9.54
C MET A 136 14.92 -11.11 -9.60
N ALA A 137 15.40 -11.51 -10.76
CA ALA A 137 16.76 -11.98 -10.90
C ALA A 137 17.61 -11.01 -11.74
N ASN A 138 18.86 -10.80 -11.33
CA ASN A 138 19.82 -10.01 -12.06
C ASN A 138 20.25 -10.77 -13.32
N ALA A 139 19.90 -10.27 -14.51
CA ALA A 139 20.15 -10.95 -15.77
C ALA A 139 21.65 -11.16 -16.05
N LYS A 140 22.48 -10.18 -15.70
CA LYS A 140 23.94 -10.25 -15.87
C LYS A 140 24.53 -11.37 -15.00
N LEU A 141 24.18 -11.42 -13.72
CA LEU A 141 24.70 -12.45 -12.80
C LEU A 141 24.21 -13.86 -13.18
N LEU A 142 22.97 -14.00 -13.63
CA LEU A 142 22.47 -15.28 -14.15
C LEU A 142 23.35 -15.76 -15.32
N LYS A 143 23.62 -14.89 -16.28
CA LYS A 143 24.45 -15.20 -17.44
C LYS A 143 25.89 -15.54 -17.04
N GLU A 144 26.52 -14.75 -16.19
CA GLU A 144 27.90 -14.95 -15.72
C GLU A 144 28.08 -16.29 -14.98
N LYS A 145 27.04 -16.71 -14.25
CA LYS A 145 27.07 -17.98 -13.49
C LYS A 145 26.47 -19.16 -14.25
N GLY A 146 26.02 -18.98 -15.49
CA GLY A 146 25.38 -20.02 -16.29
C GLY A 146 24.06 -20.53 -15.70
N LEU A 147 23.36 -19.71 -14.91
CA LEU A 147 22.11 -20.06 -14.24
C LEU A 147 20.90 -19.66 -15.10
N LYS A 148 19.85 -20.46 -15.04
CA LYS A 148 18.54 -20.10 -15.58
C LYS A 148 17.75 -19.27 -14.55
N PRO A 149 16.88 -18.34 -14.97
CA PRO A 149 15.96 -17.67 -14.05
C PRO A 149 15.12 -18.69 -13.26
N PRO A 150 14.97 -18.53 -11.94
CA PRO A 150 14.15 -19.44 -11.14
C PRO A 150 12.67 -19.31 -11.53
N VAL A 151 12.00 -20.45 -11.75
CA VAL A 151 10.57 -20.54 -12.10
C VAL A 151 9.80 -21.50 -11.19
N SER A 152 10.41 -21.89 -10.09
CA SER A 152 9.85 -22.76 -9.06
C SER A 152 10.37 -22.35 -7.69
N TRP A 153 9.57 -22.56 -6.65
CA TRP A 153 10.07 -22.42 -5.28
C TRP A 153 11.28 -23.33 -5.04
N ASN A 154 11.28 -24.54 -5.61
CA ASN A 154 12.39 -25.48 -5.44
C ASN A 154 13.67 -25.01 -6.14
N ASP A 155 13.61 -24.23 -7.22
CA ASP A 155 14.80 -23.70 -7.88
C ASP A 155 15.63 -22.83 -6.94
N LEU A 156 14.97 -22.11 -6.00
CA LEU A 156 15.64 -21.27 -5.00
C LEU A 156 16.40 -22.06 -3.93
N LEU A 157 16.22 -23.39 -3.87
CA LEU A 157 16.97 -24.29 -2.97
C LEU A 157 18.27 -24.81 -3.59
N ASP A 158 18.51 -24.51 -4.88
CA ASP A 158 19.76 -24.93 -5.54
C ASP A 158 20.97 -24.31 -4.81
N PRO A 159 22.00 -25.11 -4.48
CA PRO A 159 23.23 -24.62 -3.86
C PRO A 159 23.92 -23.48 -4.62
N ALA A 160 23.70 -23.34 -5.92
CA ALA A 160 24.20 -22.24 -6.73
C ALA A 160 23.67 -20.85 -6.26
N TYR A 161 22.55 -20.82 -5.54
CA TYR A 161 22.00 -19.61 -4.93
C TYR A 161 22.46 -19.37 -3.48
N LYS A 162 23.38 -20.17 -2.94
CA LYS A 162 23.85 -20.01 -1.56
C LYS A 162 24.39 -18.60 -1.31
N GLY A 163 23.78 -17.86 -0.38
CA GLY A 163 24.13 -16.48 -0.08
C GLY A 163 23.85 -15.49 -1.23
N GLN A 164 22.94 -15.85 -2.16
CA GLN A 164 22.62 -15.05 -3.35
C GLN A 164 21.15 -14.65 -3.44
N ILE A 165 20.38 -14.90 -2.38
CA ILE A 165 18.97 -14.51 -2.29
C ILE A 165 18.82 -13.44 -1.23
N GLN A 166 18.11 -12.38 -1.56
CA GLN A 166 17.63 -11.39 -0.60
C GLN A 166 16.10 -11.37 -0.59
N THR A 167 15.51 -11.18 0.57
CA THR A 167 14.06 -11.10 0.74
C THR A 167 13.73 -10.39 2.05
N ALA A 168 12.45 -10.10 2.30
CA ALA A 168 12.06 -9.35 3.48
C ALA A 168 11.97 -10.21 4.75
N ASP A 169 12.12 -9.55 5.90
CA ASP A 169 11.95 -10.09 7.25
C ASP A 169 10.47 -10.16 7.64
N ALA A 170 10.01 -11.31 8.10
CA ALA A 170 8.59 -11.50 8.44
C ALA A 170 8.14 -10.72 9.69
N ARG A 171 9.07 -10.30 10.55
CA ARG A 171 8.76 -9.48 11.74
C ARG A 171 8.26 -8.09 11.35
N THR A 172 8.74 -7.55 10.22
CA THR A 172 8.49 -6.17 9.82
C THR A 172 7.67 -6.03 8.55
N SER A 173 7.78 -6.98 7.60
CA SER A 173 7.26 -6.85 6.23
C SER A 173 6.08 -7.78 5.94
N GLY A 174 5.00 -7.22 5.38
CA GLY A 174 3.89 -7.99 4.81
C GLY A 174 4.33 -8.83 3.60
N THR A 175 5.27 -8.34 2.79
CA THR A 175 5.84 -9.09 1.65
C THR A 175 6.47 -10.42 2.10
N ALA A 176 7.15 -10.41 3.26
CA ALA A 176 7.70 -11.64 3.82
C ALA A 176 6.60 -12.62 4.27
N LEU A 177 5.52 -12.11 4.84
CA LEU A 177 4.36 -12.95 5.16
C LEU A 177 3.69 -13.47 3.88
N THR A 178 3.57 -12.63 2.84
CA THR A 178 3.09 -13.08 1.51
C THR A 178 3.94 -14.22 0.96
N ARG A 179 5.27 -14.20 1.15
CA ARG A 179 6.16 -15.33 0.79
C ARG A 179 5.81 -16.59 1.57
N ILE A 180 5.65 -16.50 2.89
CA ILE A 180 5.27 -17.65 3.72
C ILE A 180 3.92 -18.20 3.28
N LEU A 181 2.92 -17.34 3.06
CA LEU A 181 1.60 -17.73 2.59
C LEU A 181 1.65 -18.35 1.17
N SER A 182 2.44 -17.78 0.25
CA SER A 182 2.60 -18.34 -1.10
C SER A 182 3.06 -19.79 -1.04
N ILE A 183 4.07 -20.07 -0.22
CA ILE A 183 4.58 -21.43 -0.04
C ILE A 183 3.55 -22.32 0.66
N TYR A 184 2.87 -21.80 1.69
CA TYR A 184 1.83 -22.51 2.41
C TYR A 184 0.68 -22.97 1.48
N TYR A 185 0.15 -22.06 0.67
CA TYR A 185 -0.90 -22.39 -0.28
C TYR A 185 -0.40 -23.27 -1.44
N ALA A 186 0.81 -23.02 -1.95
CA ALA A 186 1.44 -23.82 -3.00
C ALA A 186 1.71 -25.27 -2.55
N PHE A 187 1.97 -25.49 -1.27
CA PHE A 187 2.22 -26.81 -0.68
C PHE A 187 0.97 -27.43 -0.03
N GLY A 188 -0.22 -27.02 -0.45
CA GLY A 188 -1.47 -27.62 -0.03
C GLY A 188 -1.91 -27.29 1.39
N ARG A 189 -1.51 -26.13 1.91
CA ARG A 189 -1.80 -25.66 3.27
C ARG A 189 -1.13 -26.49 4.37
N ASP A 190 -0.02 -27.11 4.06
CA ASP A 190 0.78 -27.90 5.00
C ASP A 190 1.84 -27.00 5.66
N GLU A 191 1.62 -26.65 6.93
CA GLU A 191 2.55 -25.80 7.68
C GLU A 191 3.91 -26.46 7.90
N THR A 192 3.96 -27.78 8.12
CA THR A 192 5.23 -28.48 8.33
C THR A 192 6.10 -28.37 7.08
N LYS A 193 5.55 -28.73 5.92
CA LYS A 193 6.26 -28.57 4.64
C LYS A 193 6.66 -27.11 4.38
N THR A 194 5.81 -26.15 4.75
CA THR A 194 6.07 -24.74 4.58
C THR A 194 7.31 -24.32 5.38
N PHE A 195 7.39 -24.66 6.65
CA PHE A 195 8.51 -24.23 7.50
C PHE A 195 9.78 -25.03 7.24
N ASP A 196 9.69 -26.31 6.88
CA ASP A 196 10.84 -27.09 6.41
C ASP A 196 11.42 -26.51 5.12
N TYR A 197 10.57 -26.05 4.21
CA TYR A 197 11.04 -25.32 3.02
C TYR A 197 11.70 -23.99 3.42
N GLN A 198 11.12 -23.21 4.33
CA GLN A 198 11.69 -21.94 4.78
C GLN A 198 13.07 -22.12 5.43
N LYS A 199 13.30 -23.19 6.20
CA LYS A 199 14.61 -23.55 6.76
C LYS A 199 15.64 -23.81 5.65
N LYS A 200 15.25 -24.58 4.62
CA LYS A 200 16.12 -24.83 3.47
C LYS A 200 16.41 -23.54 2.68
N LEU A 201 15.40 -22.73 2.42
CA LEU A 201 15.56 -21.44 1.74
C LEU A 201 16.52 -20.51 2.52
N HIS A 202 16.43 -20.52 3.84
CA HIS A 202 17.29 -19.70 4.72
C HIS A 202 18.77 -19.92 4.45
N GLN A 203 19.19 -21.14 4.11
CA GLN A 203 20.59 -21.46 3.81
C GLN A 203 21.11 -20.71 2.56
N ASN A 204 20.22 -20.29 1.67
CA ASN A 204 20.54 -19.54 0.46
C ASN A 204 20.29 -18.03 0.60
N VAL A 205 19.64 -17.60 1.69
CA VAL A 205 19.37 -16.18 1.94
C VAL A 205 20.60 -15.48 2.50
N GLN A 206 21.00 -14.39 1.83
CA GLN A 206 22.09 -13.52 2.25
C GLN A 206 21.60 -12.50 3.29
N VAL A 207 20.46 -11.86 3.01
CA VAL A 207 19.93 -10.76 3.82
C VAL A 207 18.40 -10.83 3.89
N TYR A 208 17.87 -10.64 5.10
CA TYR A 208 16.46 -10.31 5.32
C TYR A 208 16.32 -8.81 5.49
N THR A 209 15.69 -8.14 4.50
CA THR A 209 15.52 -6.70 4.49
C THR A 209 14.33 -6.26 5.35
N LYS A 210 14.40 -5.05 5.93
CA LYS A 210 13.33 -4.48 6.76
C LYS A 210 12.02 -4.28 5.99
N SER A 211 12.09 -3.91 4.71
CA SER A 211 10.93 -3.65 3.84
C SER A 211 10.87 -4.60 2.67
N GLY A 212 9.66 -4.82 2.13
CA GLY A 212 9.41 -5.74 1.02
C GLY A 212 10.30 -5.52 -0.20
N GLY A 213 10.36 -4.29 -0.69
CA GLY A 213 11.18 -3.90 -1.84
C GLY A 213 12.64 -3.62 -1.53
N GLY A 214 13.08 -3.80 -0.27
CA GLY A 214 14.44 -3.43 0.16
C GLY A 214 15.55 -4.19 -0.55
N CYS A 215 15.28 -5.38 -1.09
CA CYS A 215 16.23 -6.17 -1.85
C CYS A 215 16.31 -5.83 -3.35
N THR A 216 15.39 -5.03 -3.88
CA THR A 216 15.26 -4.81 -5.34
C THR A 216 16.49 -4.12 -5.91
N ILE A 217 16.86 -2.97 -5.37
CA ILE A 217 18.03 -2.23 -5.86
C ILE A 217 19.36 -2.96 -5.57
N PRO A 218 19.59 -3.53 -4.36
CA PRO A 218 20.75 -4.38 -4.14
C PRO A 218 20.90 -5.52 -5.16
N ALA A 219 19.82 -6.26 -5.46
CA ALA A 219 19.87 -7.30 -6.49
C ALA A 219 20.11 -6.71 -7.90
N ALA A 220 19.47 -5.59 -8.24
CA ALA A 220 19.68 -4.91 -9.52
C ALA A 220 21.14 -4.46 -9.71
N LEU A 221 21.80 -4.05 -8.64
CA LEU A 221 23.24 -3.69 -8.62
C LEU A 221 24.18 -4.88 -8.52
N GLY A 222 23.66 -6.11 -8.47
CA GLY A 222 24.49 -7.33 -8.45
C GLY A 222 24.99 -7.75 -7.07
N GLN A 223 24.42 -7.23 -5.98
CA GLN A 223 24.76 -7.65 -4.61
C GLN A 223 24.12 -9.01 -4.25
N ALA A 224 23.13 -9.45 -5.00
CA ALA A 224 22.51 -10.76 -4.94
C ALA A 224 21.99 -11.15 -6.33
N ILE A 225 21.81 -12.43 -6.58
CA ILE A 225 21.24 -12.89 -7.85
C ILE A 225 19.73 -12.69 -7.85
N VAL A 226 19.05 -13.02 -6.75
CA VAL A 226 17.58 -13.02 -6.65
C VAL A 226 17.10 -12.15 -5.49
N CYS A 227 16.12 -11.31 -5.78
CA CYS A 227 15.27 -10.67 -4.79
C CYS A 227 13.85 -11.27 -4.89
N ILE A 228 13.27 -11.67 -3.76
CA ILE A 228 11.87 -12.10 -3.68
C ILE A 228 11.08 -10.94 -3.09
N ALA A 229 10.31 -10.23 -3.93
CA ALA A 229 9.52 -9.07 -3.54
C ALA A 229 8.24 -8.96 -4.38
N HIS A 230 7.46 -7.90 -4.20
CA HIS A 230 6.27 -7.66 -5.04
C HIS A 230 6.67 -7.27 -6.47
N MET A 231 5.92 -7.74 -7.46
CA MET A 231 6.18 -7.48 -8.89
C MET A 231 6.38 -6.00 -9.24
N PRO A 232 5.62 -5.03 -8.69
CA PRO A 232 5.84 -3.61 -8.96
C PRO A 232 7.25 -3.11 -8.63
N ASP A 233 7.90 -3.64 -7.60
CA ASP A 233 9.27 -3.26 -7.26
C ASP A 233 10.26 -3.58 -8.39
N ALA A 234 10.06 -4.74 -9.07
CA ALA A 234 10.86 -5.12 -10.24
C ALA A 234 10.60 -4.23 -11.44
N MET A 235 9.33 -3.89 -11.68
CA MET A 235 8.93 -3.03 -12.79
C MET A 235 9.53 -1.62 -12.63
N GLU A 236 9.54 -1.09 -11.40
CA GLU A 236 10.20 0.18 -11.09
C GLU A 236 11.72 0.11 -11.34
N ALA A 237 12.37 -0.99 -10.97
CA ALA A 237 13.80 -1.18 -11.25
C ALA A 237 14.07 -1.26 -12.76
N LYS A 238 13.27 -2.00 -13.52
CA LYS A 238 13.38 -2.06 -14.99
C LYS A 238 13.19 -0.69 -15.63
N LYS A 239 12.23 0.11 -15.18
CA LYS A 239 12.02 1.49 -15.62
C LYS A 239 13.25 2.37 -15.39
N LYS A 240 13.98 2.15 -14.30
CA LYS A 240 15.26 2.84 -14.00
C LYS A 240 16.44 2.33 -14.83
N GLY A 241 16.22 1.40 -15.78
CA GLY A 241 17.23 0.86 -16.70
C GLY A 241 18.01 -0.35 -16.17
N TYR A 242 17.59 -0.93 -15.04
CA TYR A 242 18.23 -2.15 -14.55
C TYR A 242 17.76 -3.39 -15.32
N ASP A 243 18.72 -4.24 -15.69
CA ASP A 243 18.44 -5.49 -16.42
C ASP A 243 18.04 -6.61 -15.46
N MET A 244 16.72 -6.69 -15.20
CA MET A 244 16.10 -7.64 -14.30
C MET A 244 15.16 -8.58 -15.05
N VAL A 245 15.30 -9.89 -14.78
CA VAL A 245 14.34 -10.91 -15.20
C VAL A 245 13.30 -11.09 -14.10
N VAL A 246 12.03 -11.03 -14.48
CA VAL A 246 10.89 -11.24 -13.57
C VAL A 246 10.25 -12.57 -13.92
N THR A 247 10.10 -13.43 -12.92
CA THR A 247 9.47 -14.76 -13.08
C THR A 247 8.56 -15.07 -11.90
N PHE A 248 7.72 -16.08 -12.09
CA PHE A 248 6.81 -16.57 -11.04
C PHE A 248 7.01 -18.07 -10.82
N PRO A 249 6.87 -18.55 -9.58
CA PRO A 249 6.93 -19.99 -9.33
C PRO A 249 5.69 -20.68 -9.92
N ARG A 250 5.92 -21.75 -10.69
CA ARG A 250 4.86 -22.55 -11.33
C ARG A 250 3.90 -23.20 -10.34
N GLU A 251 4.31 -23.42 -9.10
CA GLU A 251 3.44 -23.91 -8.02
C GLU A 251 2.39 -22.88 -7.63
N GLY A 252 2.69 -21.61 -7.83
CA GLY A 252 1.82 -20.48 -7.58
C GLY A 252 2.32 -19.56 -6.48
N VAL A 253 1.70 -18.39 -6.44
CA VAL A 253 1.93 -17.32 -5.45
C VAL A 253 0.61 -16.86 -4.86
N ALA A 254 0.62 -16.42 -3.61
CA ALA A 254 -0.54 -15.83 -2.98
C ALA A 254 -1.02 -14.58 -3.74
N ALA A 255 -2.31 -14.53 -4.03
CA ALA A 255 -2.93 -13.32 -4.52
C ALA A 255 -2.90 -12.24 -3.43
N VAL A 256 -2.38 -11.07 -3.75
CA VAL A 256 -2.27 -9.94 -2.82
C VAL A 256 -3.30 -8.89 -3.21
N ILE A 257 -4.09 -8.47 -2.23
CA ILE A 257 -4.86 -7.23 -2.32
C ILE A 257 -4.10 -6.14 -1.57
N GLU A 258 -4.05 -4.96 -2.14
CA GLU A 258 -3.57 -3.74 -1.49
C GLU A 258 -4.81 -2.93 -1.10
N GLY A 259 -4.99 -2.63 0.18
CA GLY A 259 -6.28 -2.17 0.67
C GLY A 259 -6.30 -0.73 1.17
N VAL A 260 -7.49 -0.32 1.61
CA VAL A 260 -7.77 0.89 2.37
C VAL A 260 -8.72 0.58 3.52
N ALA A 261 -8.53 1.23 4.65
CA ALA A 261 -9.41 1.13 5.82
C ALA A 261 -9.53 2.44 6.57
N LEU A 262 -10.70 2.66 7.17
CA LEU A 262 -10.96 3.75 8.11
C LEU A 262 -10.35 3.38 9.48
N VAL A 263 -9.53 4.24 10.03
CA VAL A 263 -8.99 4.04 11.38
C VAL A 263 -10.10 4.28 12.42
N LYS A 264 -10.22 3.38 13.37
CA LYS A 264 -11.21 3.49 14.45
C LYS A 264 -10.89 4.70 15.33
N GLY A 265 -11.86 5.59 15.47
CA GLY A 265 -11.69 6.84 16.21
C GLY A 265 -10.85 7.90 15.47
N ALA A 266 -10.77 7.82 14.14
CA ALA A 266 -10.13 8.83 13.28
C ALA A 266 -10.60 10.25 13.64
N ARG A 267 -9.64 11.17 13.79
CA ARG A 267 -9.94 12.55 14.18
C ARG A 267 -10.67 13.31 13.07
N ASN A 268 -10.35 12.99 11.83
CA ASN A 268 -10.91 13.61 10.64
C ASN A 268 -11.76 12.60 9.86
N ARG A 269 -12.72 11.95 10.55
CA ARG A 269 -13.53 10.86 9.99
C ARG A 269 -14.22 11.24 8.66
N GLU A 270 -14.77 12.44 8.55
CA GLU A 270 -15.41 12.90 7.32
C GLU A 270 -14.43 13.00 6.14
N LEU A 271 -13.23 13.54 6.37
CA LEU A 271 -12.18 13.59 5.34
C LEU A 271 -11.69 12.18 4.98
N ALA A 272 -11.57 11.30 5.97
CA ALA A 272 -11.16 9.91 5.78
C ALA A 272 -12.14 9.16 4.88
N THR A 273 -13.46 9.28 5.13
CA THR A 273 -14.48 8.62 4.30
C THR A 273 -14.51 9.18 2.89
N LYS A 274 -14.41 10.51 2.70
CA LYS A 274 -14.29 11.12 1.35
C LYS A 274 -13.05 10.65 0.60
N PHE A 275 -11.92 10.47 1.29
CA PHE A 275 -10.71 9.92 0.69
C PHE A 275 -10.91 8.45 0.28
N ILE A 276 -11.52 7.64 1.14
CA ILE A 276 -11.84 6.24 0.84
C ILE A 276 -12.78 6.15 -0.37
N ASP A 277 -13.83 6.97 -0.44
CA ASP A 277 -14.74 7.02 -1.58
C ASP A 277 -14.02 7.38 -2.88
N TRP A 278 -13.14 8.40 -2.83
CA TRP A 278 -12.33 8.78 -3.98
C TRP A 278 -11.40 7.66 -4.44
N THR A 279 -10.89 6.84 -3.51
CA THR A 279 -10.02 5.70 -3.83
C THR A 279 -10.67 4.72 -4.81
N PHE A 280 -11.99 4.62 -4.83
CA PHE A 280 -12.76 3.77 -5.73
C PHE A 280 -13.36 4.54 -6.92
N SER A 281 -12.96 5.79 -7.14
CA SER A 281 -13.34 6.51 -8.35
C SER A 281 -12.48 6.09 -9.55
N ARG A 282 -13.04 6.24 -10.75
CA ARG A 282 -12.29 6.05 -12.00
C ARG A 282 -11.04 6.91 -12.04
N ASP A 283 -11.15 8.18 -11.64
CA ASP A 283 -10.03 9.12 -11.61
C ASP A 283 -8.83 8.58 -10.82
N MET A 284 -9.10 8.00 -9.63
CA MET A 284 -8.01 7.43 -8.81
C MET A 284 -7.49 6.13 -9.41
N GLN A 285 -8.36 5.25 -9.87
CA GLN A 285 -7.93 3.95 -10.37
C GLN A 285 -7.07 4.08 -11.64
N ASP A 286 -7.35 5.06 -12.51
CA ASP A 286 -6.53 5.36 -13.69
C ASP A 286 -5.17 6.00 -13.32
N LEU A 287 -5.02 6.57 -12.11
CA LEU A 287 -3.72 7.06 -11.65
C LEU A 287 -2.71 5.93 -11.41
N LEU A 288 -3.16 4.70 -11.17
CA LEU A 288 -2.27 3.55 -11.00
C LEU A 288 -1.43 3.33 -12.28
N ASP A 289 -2.07 3.38 -13.43
CA ASP A 289 -1.39 3.29 -14.73
C ASP A 289 -0.61 4.57 -15.05
N LYS A 290 -1.26 5.72 -14.96
CA LYS A 290 -0.66 7.03 -15.24
C LYS A 290 0.64 7.29 -14.49
N HIS A 291 0.71 6.88 -13.22
CA HIS A 291 1.90 7.03 -12.38
C HIS A 291 2.77 5.77 -12.33
N GLN A 292 2.48 4.78 -13.17
CA GLN A 292 3.24 3.54 -13.28
C GLN A 292 3.44 2.84 -11.93
N VAL A 293 2.32 2.68 -11.21
CA VAL A 293 2.29 1.96 -9.93
C VAL A 293 2.50 0.45 -10.16
N TYR A 294 2.26 -0.02 -11.40
CA TYR A 294 2.46 -1.42 -11.82
C TYR A 294 1.63 -2.43 -11.03
N MET A 295 0.43 -2.03 -10.60
CA MET A 295 -0.55 -2.90 -9.96
C MET A 295 -1.84 -2.94 -10.78
N LEU A 296 -2.60 -4.02 -10.65
CA LEU A 296 -3.92 -4.09 -11.29
C LEU A 296 -4.94 -3.29 -10.49
N PRO A 297 -5.73 -2.42 -11.14
CA PRO A 297 -6.83 -1.72 -10.49
C PRO A 297 -7.92 -2.70 -10.05
N THR A 298 -8.81 -2.23 -9.18
CA THR A 298 -9.99 -3.00 -8.73
C THR A 298 -11.23 -2.74 -9.58
N LEU A 299 -11.30 -1.60 -10.25
CA LEU A 299 -12.35 -1.33 -11.23
C LEU A 299 -12.04 -2.01 -12.56
N PRO A 300 -12.99 -2.79 -13.13
CA PRO A 300 -12.76 -3.57 -14.35
C PRO A 300 -12.32 -2.74 -15.56
N ASP A 301 -12.83 -1.52 -15.69
CA ASP A 301 -12.61 -0.66 -16.84
C ASP A 301 -11.46 0.34 -16.66
N ALA A 302 -10.75 0.32 -15.52
CA ALA A 302 -9.65 1.23 -15.27
C ALA A 302 -8.46 0.93 -16.20
N SER A 303 -7.66 1.96 -16.48
CA SER A 303 -6.46 1.86 -17.29
C SER A 303 -5.44 0.90 -16.64
N ILE A 304 -4.81 0.07 -17.46
CA ILE A 304 -3.81 -0.93 -17.02
C ILE A 304 -2.61 -0.86 -17.96
N ASP A 305 -1.42 -0.77 -17.41
CA ASP A 305 -0.18 -0.98 -18.16
C ASP A 305 -0.17 -2.36 -18.83
N ALA A 306 0.07 -2.41 -20.13
CA ALA A 306 0.03 -3.66 -20.89
C ALA A 306 1.08 -4.69 -20.43
N GLY A 307 2.25 -4.24 -19.97
CA GLY A 307 3.29 -5.11 -19.44
C GLY A 307 2.89 -5.74 -18.10
N VAL A 308 2.23 -4.95 -17.23
CA VAL A 308 1.66 -5.45 -15.97
C VAL A 308 0.58 -6.48 -16.26
N ALA A 309 -0.34 -6.19 -17.18
CA ALA A 309 -1.41 -7.10 -17.55
C ALA A 309 -0.86 -8.43 -18.11
N ALA A 310 0.20 -8.37 -18.92
CA ALA A 310 0.87 -9.55 -19.46
C ALA A 310 1.53 -10.38 -18.35
N LEU A 311 2.36 -9.75 -17.49
CA LEU A 311 3.03 -10.43 -16.37
C LEU A 311 2.04 -11.07 -15.40
N MET A 312 0.96 -10.38 -15.05
CA MET A 312 -0.05 -10.93 -14.13
C MET A 312 -0.77 -12.16 -14.70
N LYS A 313 -0.83 -12.33 -16.04
CA LYS A 313 -1.35 -13.54 -16.67
C LYS A 313 -0.42 -14.74 -16.54
N GLU A 314 0.89 -14.51 -16.40
CA GLU A 314 1.88 -15.56 -16.19
C GLU A 314 1.86 -16.09 -14.75
N ALA A 315 1.40 -15.28 -13.79
CA ALA A 315 1.36 -15.66 -12.40
C ALA A 315 0.18 -16.60 -12.10
N LYS A 316 0.46 -17.79 -11.57
CA LYS A 316 -0.57 -18.66 -11.00
C LYS A 316 -0.95 -18.12 -9.62
N LEU A 317 -2.04 -17.34 -9.56
CA LEU A 317 -2.52 -16.76 -8.31
C LEU A 317 -3.27 -17.80 -7.47
N LEU A 318 -2.88 -17.92 -6.20
CA LEU A 318 -3.52 -18.79 -5.22
C LEU A 318 -4.43 -17.92 -4.32
N PRO A 319 -5.71 -18.28 -4.15
CA PRO A 319 -6.62 -17.52 -3.30
C PRO A 319 -6.20 -17.62 -1.84
N VAL A 320 -6.25 -16.48 -1.14
CA VAL A 320 -5.84 -16.35 0.26
C VAL A 320 -7.08 -16.15 1.13
N ASP A 321 -7.20 -16.95 2.16
CA ASP A 321 -8.18 -16.75 3.24
C ASP A 321 -7.66 -15.71 4.22
N LEU A 322 -8.02 -14.44 4.00
CA LEU A 322 -7.54 -13.33 4.82
C LEU A 322 -8.09 -13.37 6.25
N GLU A 323 -9.24 -13.99 6.49
CA GLU A 323 -9.75 -14.17 7.86
C GLU A 323 -8.86 -15.14 8.64
N TRP A 324 -8.52 -16.27 8.02
CA TRP A 324 -7.56 -17.21 8.60
C TRP A 324 -6.18 -16.56 8.82
N VAL A 325 -5.72 -15.77 7.85
CA VAL A 325 -4.43 -15.05 7.94
C VAL A 325 -4.42 -14.09 9.13
N GLY A 326 -5.47 -13.29 9.33
CA GLY A 326 -5.58 -12.37 10.46
C GLY A 326 -5.38 -13.07 11.80
N LYS A 327 -6.12 -14.17 12.01
CA LYS A 327 -6.05 -14.99 13.23
C LYS A 327 -4.69 -15.67 13.43
N ASN A 328 -3.97 -15.99 12.36
CA ASN A 328 -2.74 -16.78 12.43
C ASN A 328 -1.46 -15.99 12.18
N ARG A 329 -1.53 -14.73 11.74
CA ARG A 329 -0.38 -13.91 11.36
C ARG A 329 0.71 -13.88 12.43
N LYS A 330 0.34 -13.58 13.67
CA LYS A 330 1.29 -13.51 14.79
C LYS A 330 2.00 -14.85 14.97
N ARG A 331 1.27 -15.94 15.03
CA ARG A 331 1.79 -17.29 15.21
C ARG A 331 2.73 -17.70 14.07
N LEU A 332 2.37 -17.39 12.81
CA LEU A 332 3.23 -17.72 11.66
C LEU A 332 4.55 -16.96 11.70
N VAL A 333 4.52 -15.68 12.10
CA VAL A 333 5.74 -14.87 12.27
C VAL A 333 6.59 -15.42 13.42
N GLU A 334 5.99 -15.75 14.57
CA GLU A 334 6.70 -16.33 15.69
C GLU A 334 7.36 -17.67 15.34
N ARG A 335 6.65 -18.54 14.59
CA ARG A 335 7.21 -19.79 14.08
C ARG A 335 8.41 -19.53 13.16
N TRP A 336 8.29 -18.58 12.23
CA TRP A 336 9.36 -18.24 11.32
C TRP A 336 10.60 -17.76 12.10
N VAL A 337 10.42 -16.92 13.11
CA VAL A 337 11.54 -16.46 13.98
C VAL A 337 12.18 -17.61 14.73
N ASN A 338 11.38 -18.48 15.33
CA ASN A 338 11.89 -19.53 16.22
C ASN A 338 12.45 -20.75 15.47
N GLU A 339 11.89 -21.07 14.29
CA GLU A 339 12.24 -22.28 13.56
C GLU A 339 13.18 -22.02 12.37
N VAL A 340 13.24 -20.77 11.85
CA VAL A 340 14.00 -20.45 10.65
C VAL A 340 15.20 -19.53 10.93
N ILE A 341 15.01 -18.50 11.79
CA ILE A 341 16.06 -17.50 12.02
C ILE A 341 16.96 -17.83 13.21
N LYS A 342 16.42 -18.50 14.24
CA LYS A 342 17.17 -18.79 15.46
C LYS A 342 17.94 -20.11 15.43
N GLU A 343 17.80 -20.87 14.35
CA GLU A 343 18.68 -21.99 14.07
C GLU A 343 20.00 -21.42 13.48
#